data_23d344f10d11a6606fbfdb0eae43ad2b
#
_entry.id   23d344f10d11a6606fbfdb0eae43ad2b
#
_cell.length_a   1.000
_cell.length_b   1.000
_cell.length_c   1.000
_cell.angle_alpha   90.00
_cell.angle_beta   90.00
_cell.angle_gamma   90.00
#
_symmetry.space_group_name_H-M   'P 1'
#
loop_
_entity.id
_entity.type
_entity.pdbx_description
1 polymer ?
#
loop_
_entity_poly.entity_id
_entity_poly.type
_entity_poly.pdbx_seq_one_letter_code
_entity_poly.pdbx_strand_id
1 'polypeptide(L)'
;NQIVDKTISILEKNGDSLTLDFPIKLDANGNFQFTVKDQQLKNFLKDVYAQTDFDQMKDEQKNSTADDVMQYLNDKVFNVSDSYSKETELKIIAVRYKLWMNRYQQYVPVTIAYDISETSNATITEHADELPGMSVSVKSLRHYNDAKYFAHVIGYIGAISDEELKEKNAELPEDEQYTNDEMIGKTGIEQYCESYLRGTNGSETMDVDNLGKVIDIVESKPATAGNDVYLTLDLNLQKYCYDTLEDEITSIILTYLTPAYNVVADENSSIAITDVYFGLFNNNIFSLDHMHSDEATDTEKTTISAIEAQTEATINNIDNILTTSFTPLSQLD
;
A
#
# COMPACT_ATOMS: atom_id res chain seq x y z
N ASN A 1 -1.67 15.33 -18.57
CA ASN A 1 -2.27 15.76 -17.30
C ASN A 1 -3.79 15.89 -17.42
N GLN A 2 -4.35 16.56 -18.44
CA GLN A 2 -5.80 16.75 -18.61
C GLN A 2 -6.60 15.45 -18.74
N ILE A 3 -6.09 14.45 -19.47
CA ILE A 3 -6.72 13.13 -19.59
C ILE A 3 -6.74 12.44 -18.22
N VAL A 4 -5.61 12.45 -17.51
CA VAL A 4 -5.49 11.85 -16.18
C VAL A 4 -6.45 12.53 -15.19
N ASP A 5 -6.48 13.84 -15.16
CA ASP A 5 -7.40 14.63 -14.33
C ASP A 5 -8.87 14.31 -14.62
N LYS A 6 -9.24 14.25 -15.90
CA LYS A 6 -10.60 13.87 -16.31
C LYS A 6 -10.96 12.43 -15.86
N THR A 7 -10.03 11.50 -16.01
CA THR A 7 -10.25 10.12 -15.56
C THR A 7 -10.42 10.05 -14.04
N ILE A 8 -9.56 10.74 -13.28
CA ILE A 8 -9.68 10.83 -11.80
C ILE A 8 -11.04 11.40 -11.42
N SER A 9 -11.46 12.50 -12.06
CA SER A 9 -12.75 13.14 -11.80
C SER A 9 -13.95 12.23 -12.08
N ILE A 10 -13.88 11.37 -13.11
CA ILE A 10 -14.92 10.38 -13.41
C ILE A 10 -14.99 9.34 -12.30
N LEU A 11 -13.83 8.78 -11.89
CA LEU A 11 -13.77 7.77 -10.84
C LEU A 11 -14.34 8.32 -9.53
N GLU A 12 -13.85 9.46 -9.07
CA GLU A 12 -14.27 10.06 -7.79
C GLU A 12 -15.75 10.46 -7.76
N LYS A 13 -16.26 11.00 -8.87
CA LYS A 13 -17.69 11.35 -9.00
C LYS A 13 -18.59 10.13 -8.82
N ASN A 14 -18.13 8.95 -9.20
CA ASN A 14 -18.87 7.71 -9.12
C ASN A 14 -18.55 6.90 -7.83
N GLY A 15 -17.73 7.45 -6.92
CA GLY A 15 -17.34 6.81 -5.66
C GLY A 15 -16.18 5.84 -5.76
N ASP A 16 -15.50 5.79 -6.91
CA ASP A 16 -14.31 4.97 -7.11
C ASP A 16 -13.05 5.77 -6.78
N SER A 17 -11.95 5.09 -6.51
CA SER A 17 -10.67 5.71 -6.15
C SER A 17 -9.50 5.13 -6.94
N LEU A 18 -8.42 5.89 -7.03
CA LEU A 18 -7.16 5.36 -7.53
C LEU A 18 -6.58 4.32 -6.58
N THR A 19 -6.06 3.24 -7.15
CA THR A 19 -5.36 2.19 -6.41
C THR A 19 -3.90 2.20 -6.82
N LEU A 20 -3.18 3.24 -6.41
CA LEU A 20 -1.76 3.43 -6.71
C LEU A 20 -0.93 3.43 -5.44
N ASP A 21 0.15 2.68 -5.45
CA ASP A 21 1.17 2.75 -4.42
C ASP A 21 2.16 3.87 -4.79
N PHE A 22 1.94 5.04 -4.20
CA PHE A 22 2.83 6.20 -4.36
C PHE A 22 3.41 6.58 -3.00
N PRO A 23 4.76 6.71 -2.89
CA PRO A 23 5.43 6.90 -1.61
C PRO A 23 5.25 8.25 -0.93
N ILE A 24 4.28 9.04 -1.35
CA ILE A 24 3.92 10.33 -0.73
C ILE A 24 2.40 10.39 -0.56
N LYS A 25 1.96 10.91 0.58
CA LYS A 25 0.55 11.25 0.88
C LYS A 25 0.43 12.65 1.43
N LEU A 26 -0.80 13.17 1.54
CA LEU A 26 -1.10 14.37 2.33
C LEU A 26 -1.36 13.98 3.79
N ASP A 27 -0.81 14.74 4.72
CA ASP A 27 -1.13 14.64 6.15
C ASP A 27 -2.46 15.36 6.45
N ALA A 28 -2.93 15.26 7.69
CA ALA A 28 -4.16 15.94 8.14
C ALA A 28 -4.12 17.48 8.01
N ASN A 29 -2.93 18.07 7.90
CA ASN A 29 -2.72 19.51 7.73
C ASN A 29 -2.58 19.92 6.26
N GLY A 30 -2.65 18.97 5.32
CA GLY A 30 -2.48 19.21 3.90
C GLY A 30 -1.02 19.41 3.47
N ASN A 31 -0.04 18.85 4.20
CA ASN A 31 1.36 18.84 3.82
C ASN A 31 1.73 17.48 3.22
N PHE A 32 2.66 17.46 2.28
CA PHE A 32 3.16 16.23 1.73
C PHE A 32 4.06 15.49 2.74
N GLN A 33 3.87 14.19 2.87
CA GLN A 33 4.62 13.33 3.77
C GLN A 33 5.00 12.02 3.09
N PHE A 34 6.22 11.54 3.32
CA PHE A 34 6.62 10.21 2.85
C PHE A 34 5.87 9.11 3.63
N THR A 35 5.38 8.11 2.89
CA THR A 35 4.78 6.89 3.45
C THR A 35 5.81 5.77 3.67
N VAL A 36 7.01 5.93 3.13
CA VAL A 36 8.11 4.97 3.18
C VAL A 36 9.30 5.52 3.95
N LYS A 37 10.13 4.64 4.51
CA LYS A 37 11.33 4.99 5.31
C LYS A 37 12.55 4.19 4.85
N ASP A 38 13.69 4.53 5.39
CA ASP A 38 14.96 3.79 5.28
C ASP A 38 15.33 3.41 3.84
N GLN A 39 15.47 2.13 3.55
CA GLN A 39 15.89 1.66 2.24
C GLN A 39 14.86 1.90 1.15
N GLN A 40 13.57 1.84 1.48
CA GLN A 40 12.49 2.13 0.52
C GLN A 40 12.50 3.60 0.10
N LEU A 41 12.71 4.52 1.06
CA LEU A 41 12.84 5.95 0.76
C LEU A 41 14.08 6.21 -0.12
N LYS A 42 15.23 5.59 0.19
CA LYS A 42 16.43 5.71 -0.66
C LYS A 42 16.19 5.24 -2.09
N ASN A 43 15.48 4.12 -2.25
CA ASN A 43 15.14 3.60 -3.57
C ASN A 43 14.21 4.58 -4.32
N PHE A 44 13.17 5.07 -3.65
CA PHE A 44 12.26 6.06 -4.22
C PHE A 44 12.99 7.34 -4.67
N LEU A 45 13.87 7.90 -3.84
CA LEU A 45 14.66 9.09 -4.21
C LEU A 45 15.60 8.82 -5.41
N LYS A 46 16.22 7.64 -5.46
CA LYS A 46 17.02 7.26 -6.65
C LYS A 46 16.17 7.25 -7.92
N ASP A 47 14.98 6.67 -7.85
CA ASP A 47 14.07 6.58 -8.98
C ASP A 47 13.62 7.97 -9.43
N VAL A 48 13.19 8.84 -8.48
CA VAL A 48 12.76 10.22 -8.75
C VAL A 48 13.86 11.04 -9.43
N TYR A 49 15.08 10.96 -8.94
CA TYR A 49 16.22 11.74 -9.48
C TYR A 49 16.99 11.00 -10.57
N ALA A 50 16.47 9.84 -11.03
CA ALA A 50 17.08 9.00 -12.08
C ALA A 50 18.55 8.65 -11.78
N GLN A 51 18.86 8.28 -10.53
CA GLN A 51 20.18 7.90 -10.08
C GLN A 51 20.27 6.39 -9.82
N THR A 52 21.41 5.80 -10.12
CA THR A 52 21.65 4.36 -9.90
C THR A 52 22.15 4.05 -8.51
N ASP A 53 22.83 5.00 -7.89
CA ASP A 53 23.47 4.85 -6.59
C ASP A 53 23.11 6.04 -5.68
N PHE A 54 22.56 5.72 -4.49
CA PHE A 54 22.16 6.73 -3.52
C PHE A 54 23.35 7.53 -2.99
N ASP A 55 24.51 6.88 -2.79
CA ASP A 55 25.68 7.53 -2.21
C ASP A 55 26.32 8.56 -3.15
N GLN A 56 26.07 8.44 -4.45
CA GLN A 56 26.53 9.39 -5.48
C GLN A 56 25.58 10.56 -5.72
N MET A 57 24.39 10.55 -5.11
CA MET A 57 23.44 11.65 -5.20
C MET A 57 23.98 12.90 -4.50
N LYS A 58 23.51 14.08 -4.95
CA LYS A 58 23.80 15.34 -4.27
C LYS A 58 23.15 15.37 -2.89
N ASP A 59 23.77 16.06 -1.94
CA ASP A 59 23.25 16.16 -0.57
C ASP A 59 21.83 16.76 -0.52
N GLU A 60 21.52 17.72 -1.39
CA GLU A 60 20.18 18.30 -1.55
C GLU A 60 19.14 17.23 -1.94
N GLN A 61 19.51 16.30 -2.82
CA GLN A 61 18.62 15.21 -3.27
C GLN A 61 18.46 14.12 -2.22
N LYS A 62 19.53 13.81 -1.46
CA LYS A 62 19.48 12.82 -0.37
C LYS A 62 18.59 13.26 0.78
N ASN A 63 18.59 14.57 1.07
CA ASN A 63 17.86 15.18 2.18
C ASN A 63 16.57 15.87 1.74
N SER A 64 16.06 15.58 0.53
CA SER A 64 14.82 16.16 0.03
C SER A 64 13.64 15.80 0.93
N THR A 65 12.84 16.78 1.26
CA THR A 65 11.53 16.59 1.89
C THR A 65 10.51 16.08 0.87
N ALA A 66 9.35 15.64 1.34
CA ALA A 66 8.27 15.24 0.44
C ALA A 66 7.78 16.41 -0.43
N ASP A 67 7.77 17.63 0.11
CA ASP A 67 7.44 18.86 -0.65
C ASP A 67 8.47 19.13 -1.75
N ASP A 68 9.78 18.98 -1.47
CA ASP A 68 10.85 19.16 -2.48
C ASP A 68 10.70 18.15 -3.63
N VAL A 69 10.40 16.89 -3.30
CA VAL A 69 10.18 15.82 -4.29
C VAL A 69 8.95 16.12 -5.13
N MET A 70 7.83 16.49 -4.52
CA MET A 70 6.61 16.85 -5.25
C MET A 70 6.84 18.05 -6.17
N GLN A 71 7.50 19.09 -5.69
CA GLN A 71 7.87 20.24 -6.51
C GLN A 71 8.79 19.85 -7.67
N TYR A 72 9.79 18.99 -7.43
CA TYR A 72 10.66 18.52 -8.50
C TYR A 72 9.90 17.72 -9.57
N LEU A 73 9.04 16.78 -9.15
CA LEU A 73 8.21 15.98 -10.05
C LEU A 73 7.24 16.86 -10.84
N ASN A 74 6.65 17.87 -10.18
CA ASN A 74 5.79 18.83 -10.83
C ASN A 74 6.56 19.65 -11.88
N ASP A 75 7.56 20.44 -11.45
CA ASP A 75 8.20 21.48 -12.27
C ASP A 75 9.13 20.91 -13.33
N LYS A 76 9.83 19.81 -13.03
CA LYS A 76 10.92 19.32 -13.89
C LYS A 76 10.57 18.08 -14.69
N VAL A 77 9.59 17.29 -14.22
CA VAL A 77 9.31 15.99 -14.85
C VAL A 77 7.95 15.98 -15.55
N PHE A 78 6.87 16.39 -14.86
CA PHE A 78 5.51 16.22 -15.37
C PHE A 78 4.81 17.50 -15.78
N ASN A 79 5.30 18.66 -15.37
CA ASN A 79 4.74 19.98 -15.66
C ASN A 79 3.23 20.04 -15.40
N VAL A 80 2.83 19.79 -14.16
CA VAL A 80 1.45 19.85 -13.70
C VAL A 80 1.08 21.30 -13.44
N SER A 81 -0.14 21.72 -13.79
CA SER A 81 -0.56 23.11 -13.62
C SER A 81 -0.76 23.48 -12.15
N ASP A 82 -0.28 24.65 -11.75
CA ASP A 82 -0.47 25.21 -10.41
C ASP A 82 -1.94 25.51 -10.04
N SER A 83 -2.86 25.35 -11.01
CA SER A 83 -4.29 25.56 -10.80
C SER A 83 -4.98 24.42 -10.07
N TYR A 84 -4.33 23.27 -9.95
CA TYR A 84 -4.87 22.11 -9.25
C TYR A 84 -4.73 22.25 -7.73
N SER A 85 -5.65 21.61 -7.00
CA SER A 85 -5.47 21.45 -5.56
C SER A 85 -4.30 20.50 -5.26
N LYS A 86 -3.68 20.60 -4.10
CA LYS A 86 -2.61 19.68 -3.68
C LYS A 86 -3.02 18.20 -3.77
N GLU A 87 -4.27 17.90 -3.49
CA GLU A 87 -4.80 16.54 -3.59
C GLU A 87 -4.87 16.07 -5.05
N THR A 88 -5.40 16.90 -5.94
CA THR A 88 -5.47 16.59 -7.38
C THR A 88 -4.07 16.49 -7.98
N GLU A 89 -3.18 17.40 -7.60
CA GLU A 89 -1.77 17.39 -8.00
C GLU A 89 -1.09 16.07 -7.60
N LEU A 90 -1.24 15.64 -6.35
CA LEU A 90 -0.71 14.37 -5.85
C LEU A 90 -1.21 13.18 -6.69
N LYS A 91 -2.51 13.12 -6.96
CA LYS A 91 -3.12 12.05 -7.75
C LYS A 91 -2.60 12.03 -9.20
N ILE A 92 -2.50 13.19 -9.82
CA ILE A 92 -1.96 13.31 -11.19
C ILE A 92 -0.49 12.88 -11.20
N ILE A 93 0.32 13.34 -10.25
CA ILE A 93 1.73 12.98 -10.15
C ILE A 93 1.89 11.47 -9.88
N ALA A 94 1.08 10.86 -9.03
CA ALA A 94 1.11 9.43 -8.76
C ALA A 94 0.87 8.60 -10.03
N VAL A 95 -0.16 8.92 -10.82
CA VAL A 95 -0.42 8.26 -12.11
C VAL A 95 0.74 8.48 -13.08
N ARG A 96 1.21 9.71 -13.22
CA ARG A 96 2.32 10.05 -14.13
C ARG A 96 3.62 9.34 -13.72
N TYR A 97 3.89 9.26 -12.43
CA TYR A 97 5.05 8.56 -11.89
C TYR A 97 4.99 7.06 -12.22
N LYS A 98 3.85 6.42 -12.04
CA LYS A 98 3.67 5.01 -12.39
C LYS A 98 3.89 4.75 -13.88
N LEU A 99 3.35 5.61 -14.76
CA LEU A 99 3.60 5.55 -16.20
C LEU A 99 5.09 5.79 -16.53
N TRP A 100 5.73 6.74 -15.82
CA TRP A 100 7.14 7.05 -16.03
C TRP A 100 8.07 5.91 -15.61
N MET A 101 7.75 5.21 -14.54
CA MET A 101 8.49 4.00 -14.13
C MET A 101 8.40 2.90 -15.20
N ASN A 102 7.27 2.77 -15.88
CA ASN A 102 7.05 1.78 -16.95
C ASN A 102 7.46 2.30 -18.35
N ARG A 103 8.20 3.40 -18.46
CA ARG A 103 8.56 4.03 -19.75
C ARG A 103 9.33 3.15 -20.73
N TYR A 104 9.97 2.09 -20.27
CA TYR A 104 10.67 1.11 -21.11
C TYR A 104 9.76 0.00 -21.64
N GLN A 105 8.56 -0.12 -21.10
CA GLN A 105 7.53 -1.08 -21.47
C GLN A 105 6.25 -0.35 -21.92
N GLN A 106 6.37 0.55 -22.89
CA GLN A 106 5.30 1.49 -23.27
C GLN A 106 4.01 0.81 -23.74
N TYR A 107 4.11 -0.45 -24.21
CA TYR A 107 2.97 -1.23 -24.70
C TYR A 107 2.26 -2.03 -23.60
N VAL A 108 2.82 -2.08 -22.39
CA VAL A 108 2.19 -2.75 -21.25
C VAL A 108 1.27 -1.77 -20.55
N PRO A 109 -0.05 -2.06 -20.48
CA PRO A 109 -0.98 -1.21 -19.76
C PRO A 109 -0.63 -1.08 -18.28
N VAL A 110 -0.77 0.12 -17.74
CA VAL A 110 -0.58 0.40 -16.31
C VAL A 110 -1.94 0.53 -15.65
N THR A 111 -2.25 -0.35 -14.74
CA THR A 111 -3.50 -0.28 -13.96
C THR A 111 -3.40 0.85 -12.94
N ILE A 112 -4.38 1.75 -12.95
CA ILE A 112 -4.48 2.91 -12.06
C ILE A 112 -5.61 2.79 -11.04
N ALA A 113 -6.62 1.96 -11.32
CA ALA A 113 -7.72 1.67 -10.40
C ALA A 113 -8.19 0.23 -10.60
N TYR A 114 -8.62 -0.42 -9.52
CA TYR A 114 -9.23 -1.74 -9.51
C TYR A 114 -10.65 -1.64 -8.99
N ASP A 115 -11.47 -2.63 -9.34
CA ASP A 115 -12.84 -2.81 -8.83
C ASP A 115 -13.72 -1.56 -9.01
N ILE A 116 -13.58 -0.91 -10.17
CA ILE A 116 -14.36 0.28 -10.50
C ILE A 116 -15.83 -0.08 -10.74
N SER A 117 -16.72 0.83 -10.38
CA SER A 117 -18.15 0.68 -10.57
C SER A 117 -18.56 0.54 -12.04
N GLU A 118 -19.68 -0.13 -12.30
CA GLU A 118 -20.25 -0.22 -13.64
C GLU A 118 -20.52 1.16 -14.25
N THR A 119 -20.85 2.14 -13.41
CA THR A 119 -21.06 3.53 -13.84
C THR A 119 -19.77 4.18 -14.34
N SER A 120 -18.64 3.96 -13.65
CA SER A 120 -17.33 4.43 -14.10
C SER A 120 -16.90 3.73 -15.38
N ASN A 121 -17.08 2.41 -15.46
CA ASN A 121 -16.78 1.65 -16.68
C ASN A 121 -17.57 2.20 -17.87
N ALA A 122 -18.91 2.35 -17.74
CA ALA A 122 -19.75 2.90 -18.79
C ALA A 122 -19.33 4.33 -19.20
N THR A 123 -19.05 5.20 -18.21
CA THR A 123 -18.64 6.58 -18.47
C THR A 123 -17.29 6.66 -19.18
N ILE A 124 -16.28 5.87 -18.77
CA ILE A 124 -14.96 5.86 -19.42
C ILE A 124 -15.08 5.33 -20.83
N THR A 125 -15.87 4.29 -21.05
CA THR A 125 -16.09 3.69 -22.38
C THR A 125 -16.82 4.65 -23.32
N GLU A 126 -17.86 5.35 -22.83
CA GLU A 126 -18.60 6.36 -23.61
C GLU A 126 -17.72 7.54 -24.04
N HIS A 127 -16.75 7.93 -23.18
CA HIS A 127 -15.85 9.05 -23.44
C HIS A 127 -14.47 8.61 -23.96
N ALA A 128 -14.34 7.41 -24.53
CA ALA A 128 -13.05 6.88 -25.00
C ALA A 128 -12.33 7.82 -25.98
N ASP A 129 -13.08 8.52 -26.85
CA ASP A 129 -12.51 9.51 -27.78
C ASP A 129 -11.85 10.70 -27.07
N GLU A 130 -12.32 11.05 -25.88
CA GLU A 130 -11.81 12.17 -25.07
C GLU A 130 -10.74 11.72 -24.08
N LEU A 131 -10.59 10.40 -23.88
CA LEU A 131 -9.66 9.74 -22.96
C LEU A 131 -8.65 8.84 -23.70
N PRO A 132 -7.93 9.35 -24.71
CA PRO A 132 -7.01 8.53 -25.49
C PRO A 132 -5.95 7.89 -24.57
N GLY A 133 -5.75 6.57 -24.74
CA GLY A 133 -4.83 5.78 -23.93
C GLY A 133 -5.39 5.30 -22.59
N MET A 134 -6.66 5.54 -22.28
CA MET A 134 -7.38 4.94 -21.17
C MET A 134 -8.27 3.82 -21.68
N SER A 135 -8.28 2.71 -20.97
CA SER A 135 -9.15 1.56 -21.26
C SER A 135 -9.59 0.89 -19.96
N VAL A 136 -10.70 0.19 -20.02
CA VAL A 136 -11.18 -0.65 -18.92
C VAL A 136 -11.11 -2.10 -19.38
N SER A 137 -10.53 -2.95 -18.54
CA SER A 137 -10.42 -4.39 -18.80
C SER A 137 -10.99 -5.17 -17.63
N VAL A 138 -11.54 -6.35 -17.92
CA VAL A 138 -11.99 -7.29 -16.89
C VAL A 138 -10.80 -8.12 -16.46
N LYS A 139 -10.52 -8.14 -15.15
CA LYS A 139 -9.48 -8.96 -14.54
C LYS A 139 -10.08 -9.81 -13.44
N SER A 140 -9.75 -11.09 -13.41
CA SER A 140 -10.14 -11.97 -12.31
C SER A 140 -9.36 -11.62 -11.04
N LEU A 141 -10.08 -11.45 -9.95
CA LEU A 141 -9.50 -11.19 -8.62
C LEU A 141 -9.79 -12.35 -7.68
N ARG A 142 -8.88 -12.62 -6.75
CA ARG A 142 -9.11 -13.52 -5.63
C ARG A 142 -10.10 -12.89 -4.67
N HIS A 143 -11.14 -13.63 -4.31
CA HIS A 143 -12.09 -13.23 -3.28
C HIS A 143 -12.09 -14.26 -2.16
N TYR A 144 -11.94 -13.81 -0.92
CA TYR A 144 -11.85 -14.67 0.26
C TYR A 144 -13.02 -14.42 1.18
N ASN A 145 -13.88 -15.40 1.31
CA ASN A 145 -14.98 -15.35 2.26
C ASN A 145 -14.44 -15.52 3.69
N ASP A 146 -14.79 -14.61 4.60
CA ASP A 146 -14.42 -14.69 6.01
C ASP A 146 -12.90 -14.84 6.26
N ALA A 147 -12.06 -14.19 5.44
CA ALA A 147 -10.59 -14.31 5.43
C ALA A 147 -9.95 -14.19 6.82
N LYS A 148 -10.47 -13.33 7.70
CA LYS A 148 -9.99 -13.13 9.07
C LYS A 148 -9.83 -14.46 9.85
N TYR A 149 -10.79 -15.36 9.69
CA TYR A 149 -10.82 -16.61 10.45
C TYR A 149 -10.00 -17.73 9.82
N PHE A 150 -9.68 -17.62 8.53
CA PHE A 150 -9.04 -18.67 7.76
C PHE A 150 -7.66 -18.30 7.19
N ALA A 151 -7.15 -17.10 7.47
CA ALA A 151 -5.90 -16.61 6.90
C ALA A 151 -4.73 -17.62 7.01
N HIS A 152 -4.60 -18.31 8.14
CA HIS A 152 -3.57 -19.31 8.40
C HIS A 152 -3.72 -20.61 7.59
N VAL A 153 -4.92 -20.88 7.05
CA VAL A 153 -5.21 -22.04 6.17
C VAL A 153 -5.14 -21.62 4.70
N ILE A 154 -5.77 -20.49 4.37
CA ILE A 154 -5.83 -19.96 3.00
C ILE A 154 -4.43 -19.60 2.51
N GLY A 155 -3.63 -18.96 3.34
CA GLY A 155 -2.33 -18.41 2.96
C GLY A 155 -2.47 -17.03 2.29
N TYR A 156 -1.55 -16.72 1.41
CA TYR A 156 -1.54 -15.43 0.71
C TYR A 156 -0.99 -15.56 -0.71
N ILE A 157 -1.31 -14.59 -1.55
CA ILE A 157 -0.76 -14.40 -2.88
C ILE A 157 0.36 -13.37 -2.87
N GLY A 158 1.33 -13.52 -3.76
CA GLY A 158 2.44 -12.59 -3.91
C GLY A 158 2.99 -12.61 -5.32
N ALA A 159 3.74 -11.56 -5.71
CA ALA A 159 4.35 -11.51 -7.03
C ALA A 159 5.25 -12.73 -7.28
N ILE A 160 5.18 -13.26 -8.49
CA ILE A 160 6.04 -14.39 -8.90
C ILE A 160 7.49 -13.92 -8.95
N SER A 161 8.41 -14.73 -8.42
CA SER A 161 9.86 -14.48 -8.54
C SER A 161 10.40 -15.10 -9.83
N ASP A 162 11.58 -14.63 -10.27
CA ASP A 162 12.25 -15.15 -11.46
C ASP A 162 12.56 -16.66 -11.38
N GLU A 163 12.78 -17.17 -10.16
CA GLU A 163 13.05 -18.59 -9.91
C GLU A 163 11.76 -19.41 -10.04
N GLU A 164 10.69 -18.98 -9.39
CA GLU A 164 9.37 -19.61 -9.48
C GLU A 164 8.81 -19.57 -10.90
N LEU A 165 9.04 -18.46 -11.61
CA LEU A 165 8.63 -18.32 -13.01
C LEU A 165 9.28 -19.37 -13.90
N LYS A 166 10.59 -19.58 -13.74
CA LYS A 166 11.34 -20.60 -14.51
C LYS A 166 10.89 -22.01 -14.16
N GLU A 167 10.67 -22.29 -12.88
CA GLU A 167 10.22 -23.59 -12.41
C GLU A 167 8.82 -23.93 -12.95
N LYS A 168 7.86 -23.00 -12.77
CA LYS A 168 6.48 -23.22 -13.19
C LYS A 168 6.33 -23.30 -14.71
N ASN A 169 7.07 -22.50 -15.47
CA ASN A 169 6.99 -22.48 -16.92
C ASN A 169 7.74 -23.63 -17.60
N ALA A 170 8.57 -24.37 -16.87
CA ALA A 170 9.36 -25.47 -17.44
C ALA A 170 8.49 -26.61 -18.02
N GLU A 171 7.30 -26.83 -17.49
CA GLU A 171 6.39 -27.91 -17.87
C GLU A 171 5.10 -27.41 -18.54
N LEU A 172 4.88 -26.09 -18.64
CA LEU A 172 3.68 -25.50 -19.18
C LEU A 172 3.83 -25.18 -20.68
N PRO A 173 2.78 -25.41 -21.50
CA PRO A 173 2.74 -24.95 -22.88
C PRO A 173 2.83 -23.40 -22.93
N GLU A 174 3.30 -22.87 -24.07
CA GLU A 174 3.63 -21.46 -24.22
C GLU A 174 2.44 -20.52 -23.95
N ASP A 175 1.25 -20.95 -24.28
CA ASP A 175 -0.01 -20.20 -24.08
C ASP A 175 -0.57 -20.26 -22.65
N GLU A 176 -0.02 -21.12 -21.79
CA GLU A 176 -0.38 -21.25 -20.37
C GLU A 176 0.73 -20.78 -19.42
N GLN A 177 1.85 -20.29 -19.93
CA GLN A 177 2.97 -19.83 -19.12
C GLN A 177 2.59 -18.62 -18.24
N TYR A 178 3.25 -18.53 -17.08
CA TYR A 178 3.17 -17.38 -16.20
C TYR A 178 3.96 -16.22 -16.78
N THR A 179 3.52 -15.01 -16.50
CA THR A 179 4.22 -13.77 -16.80
C THR A 179 4.81 -13.14 -15.53
N ASN A 180 5.82 -12.27 -15.68
CA ASN A 180 6.55 -11.66 -14.55
C ASN A 180 5.69 -10.79 -13.65
N ASP A 181 4.52 -10.35 -14.10
CA ASP A 181 3.60 -9.46 -13.40
C ASP A 181 2.44 -10.21 -12.71
N GLU A 182 2.45 -11.55 -12.78
CA GLU A 182 1.41 -12.34 -12.15
C GLU A 182 1.61 -12.49 -10.64
N MET A 183 0.48 -12.58 -9.95
CA MET A 183 0.40 -12.92 -8.54
C MET A 183 0.11 -14.41 -8.40
N ILE A 184 0.89 -15.11 -7.60
CA ILE A 184 0.73 -16.55 -7.36
C ILE A 184 0.54 -16.83 -5.87
N GLY A 185 -0.06 -17.97 -5.56
CA GLY A 185 -0.17 -18.47 -4.19
C GLY A 185 1.21 -18.81 -3.61
N LYS A 186 1.54 -18.20 -2.47
CA LYS A 186 2.84 -18.38 -1.78
C LYS A 186 2.79 -19.41 -0.67
N THR A 187 1.67 -19.55 -0.01
CA THR A 187 1.49 -20.50 1.11
C THR A 187 0.06 -21.02 1.15
N GLY A 188 -0.17 -22.06 1.95
CA GLY A 188 -1.49 -22.58 2.26
C GLY A 188 -2.26 -23.13 1.06
N ILE A 189 -3.57 -22.96 1.08
CA ILE A 189 -4.48 -23.39 0.02
C ILE A 189 -4.22 -22.64 -1.28
N GLU A 190 -3.88 -21.35 -1.20
CA GLU A 190 -3.51 -20.56 -2.37
C GLU A 190 -2.36 -21.19 -3.15
N GLN A 191 -1.30 -21.62 -2.46
CA GLN A 191 -0.18 -22.30 -3.11
C GLN A 191 -0.56 -23.70 -3.62
N TYR A 192 -1.29 -24.46 -2.80
CA TYR A 192 -1.62 -25.84 -3.14
C TYR A 192 -2.62 -25.95 -4.29
N CYS A 193 -3.58 -25.03 -4.36
CA CYS A 193 -4.64 -25.00 -5.36
C CYS A 193 -4.39 -23.99 -6.49
N GLU A 194 -3.19 -23.43 -6.62
CA GLU A 194 -2.86 -22.41 -7.60
C GLU A 194 -3.30 -22.79 -9.03
N SER A 195 -3.06 -24.02 -9.46
CA SER A 195 -3.46 -24.49 -10.79
C SER A 195 -4.97 -24.48 -11.04
N TYR A 196 -5.78 -24.59 -9.99
CA TYR A 196 -7.25 -24.50 -10.07
C TYR A 196 -7.76 -23.08 -9.96
N LEU A 197 -7.07 -22.25 -9.19
CA LEU A 197 -7.48 -20.89 -8.85
C LEU A 197 -7.05 -19.86 -9.90
N ARG A 198 -6.00 -20.15 -10.69
CA ARG A 198 -5.36 -19.16 -11.58
C ARG A 198 -6.26 -18.68 -12.73
N GLY A 199 -7.04 -19.55 -13.36
CA GLY A 199 -7.71 -19.23 -14.62
C GLY A 199 -6.74 -19.13 -15.81
N THR A 200 -7.18 -18.51 -16.88
CA THR A 200 -6.37 -18.25 -18.08
C THR A 200 -6.35 -16.77 -18.42
N ASN A 201 -5.17 -16.26 -18.73
CA ASN A 201 -5.01 -14.87 -19.15
C ASN A 201 -5.64 -14.63 -20.52
N GLY A 202 -6.29 -13.49 -20.68
CA GLY A 202 -6.68 -13.01 -22.00
C GLY A 202 -5.46 -12.51 -22.78
N SER A 203 -5.57 -12.51 -24.09
CA SER A 203 -4.56 -11.93 -24.98
C SER A 203 -5.21 -11.10 -26.08
N GLU A 204 -4.58 -9.99 -26.43
CA GLU A 204 -4.98 -9.17 -27.57
C GLU A 204 -3.78 -8.93 -28.48
N THR A 205 -3.99 -9.21 -29.76
CA THR A 205 -3.03 -8.86 -30.81
C THR A 205 -3.55 -7.63 -31.52
N MET A 206 -2.78 -6.55 -31.49
CA MET A 206 -3.20 -5.27 -32.06
C MET A 206 -2.16 -4.71 -33.00
N ASP A 207 -2.61 -4.08 -34.08
CA ASP A 207 -1.77 -3.28 -34.94
C ASP A 207 -1.61 -1.88 -34.37
N VAL A 208 -0.37 -1.44 -34.24
CA VAL A 208 -0.04 -0.10 -33.71
C VAL A 208 0.73 0.72 -34.73
N ASP A 209 0.55 2.04 -34.69
CA ASP A 209 1.37 2.97 -35.49
C ASP A 209 2.78 3.14 -34.89
N ASN A 210 3.62 3.92 -35.58
CA ASN A 210 4.99 4.19 -35.13
C ASN A 210 5.09 5.01 -33.82
N LEU A 211 3.97 5.49 -33.29
CA LEU A 211 3.86 6.19 -32.00
C LEU A 211 3.23 5.32 -30.92
N GLY A 212 2.90 4.05 -31.25
CA GLY A 212 2.26 3.12 -30.31
C GLY A 212 0.76 3.30 -30.16
N LYS A 213 0.10 4.06 -31.05
CA LYS A 213 -1.36 4.18 -31.06
C LYS A 213 -1.96 2.97 -31.73
N VAL A 214 -2.91 2.32 -31.06
CA VAL A 214 -3.66 1.18 -31.62
C VAL A 214 -4.46 1.64 -32.84
N ILE A 215 -4.23 0.96 -33.96
CA ILE A 215 -4.93 1.17 -35.24
C ILE A 215 -6.08 0.18 -35.36
N ASP A 216 -5.83 -1.08 -35.05
CA ASP A 216 -6.81 -2.17 -35.15
C ASP A 216 -6.50 -3.28 -34.12
N ILE A 217 -7.53 -4.00 -33.71
CA ILE A 217 -7.40 -5.22 -32.88
C ILE A 217 -7.60 -6.42 -33.78
N VAL A 218 -6.51 -7.12 -34.07
CA VAL A 218 -6.49 -8.26 -35.01
C VAL A 218 -7.09 -9.52 -34.39
N GLU A 219 -6.78 -9.76 -33.10
CA GLU A 219 -7.27 -10.92 -32.35
C GLU A 219 -7.46 -10.51 -30.88
N SER A 220 -8.57 -10.94 -30.28
CA SER A 220 -8.83 -10.77 -28.85
C SER A 220 -9.35 -12.10 -28.28
N LYS A 221 -8.65 -12.60 -27.24
CA LYS A 221 -9.09 -13.75 -26.43
C LYS A 221 -9.39 -13.24 -25.03
N PRO A 222 -10.65 -13.35 -24.56
CA PRO A 222 -10.98 -12.90 -23.23
C PRO A 222 -10.31 -13.76 -22.16
N ALA A 223 -9.97 -13.13 -21.01
CA ALA A 223 -9.53 -13.86 -19.83
C ALA A 223 -10.68 -14.73 -19.29
N THR A 224 -10.34 -15.90 -18.76
CA THR A 224 -11.28 -16.75 -18.04
C THR A 224 -10.90 -16.85 -16.57
N ALA A 225 -11.88 -16.71 -15.68
CA ALA A 225 -11.67 -16.87 -14.26
C ALA A 225 -11.27 -18.30 -13.91
N GLY A 226 -10.47 -18.46 -12.86
CA GLY A 226 -10.20 -19.76 -12.27
C GLY A 226 -11.42 -20.36 -11.57
N ASN A 227 -11.25 -21.55 -11.03
CA ASN A 227 -12.33 -22.25 -10.33
C ASN A 227 -12.40 -21.81 -8.86
N ASP A 228 -13.58 -21.96 -8.26
CA ASP A 228 -13.77 -21.83 -6.83
C ASP A 228 -13.23 -23.07 -6.09
N VAL A 229 -12.65 -22.84 -4.92
CA VAL A 229 -12.21 -23.91 -4.02
C VAL A 229 -13.04 -23.87 -2.74
N TYR A 230 -13.70 -24.99 -2.46
CA TYR A 230 -14.52 -25.16 -1.26
C TYR A 230 -13.78 -26.02 -0.23
N LEU A 231 -13.67 -25.51 1.00
CA LEU A 231 -13.04 -26.21 2.09
C LEU A 231 -14.12 -26.99 2.88
N THR A 232 -13.70 -28.11 3.49
CA THR A 232 -14.55 -28.92 4.39
C THR A 232 -14.59 -28.40 5.81
N LEU A 233 -13.96 -27.26 6.08
CA LEU A 233 -13.94 -26.63 7.41
C LEU A 233 -15.31 -25.99 7.71
N ASP A 234 -15.78 -26.20 8.94
CA ASP A 234 -17.01 -25.56 9.41
C ASP A 234 -16.74 -24.11 9.80
N LEU A 235 -17.37 -23.17 9.08
CA LEU A 235 -17.22 -21.75 9.28
C LEU A 235 -17.60 -21.29 10.70
N ASN A 236 -18.71 -21.80 11.23
CA ASN A 236 -19.21 -21.36 12.53
C ASN A 236 -18.31 -21.86 13.65
N LEU A 237 -17.83 -23.11 13.54
CA LEU A 237 -16.86 -23.66 14.49
C LEU A 237 -15.56 -22.87 14.46
N GLN A 238 -15.07 -22.51 13.29
CA GLN A 238 -13.84 -21.73 13.15
C GLN A 238 -13.99 -20.32 13.77
N LYS A 239 -15.10 -19.64 13.50
CA LYS A 239 -15.42 -18.35 14.14
C LYS A 239 -15.46 -18.49 15.67
N TYR A 240 -16.17 -19.48 16.17
CA TYR A 240 -16.27 -19.72 17.61
C TYR A 240 -14.91 -19.97 18.25
N CYS A 241 -14.06 -20.79 17.63
CA CYS A 241 -12.70 -21.05 18.12
C CYS A 241 -11.86 -19.77 18.12
N TYR A 242 -11.93 -18.98 17.05
CA TYR A 242 -11.21 -17.71 16.95
C TYR A 242 -11.62 -16.75 18.07
N ASP A 243 -12.93 -16.50 18.21
CA ASP A 243 -13.47 -15.57 19.19
C ASP A 243 -13.15 -16.04 20.63
N THR A 244 -13.28 -17.35 20.90
CA THR A 244 -12.92 -17.92 22.21
C THR A 244 -11.43 -17.74 22.54
N LEU A 245 -10.54 -17.95 21.56
CA LEU A 245 -9.10 -17.73 21.76
C LEU A 245 -8.77 -16.26 22.00
N GLU A 246 -9.42 -15.36 21.27
CA GLU A 246 -9.24 -13.91 21.43
C GLU A 246 -9.70 -13.44 22.82
N ASP A 247 -10.87 -13.91 23.27
CA ASP A 247 -11.42 -13.60 24.58
C ASP A 247 -10.51 -14.15 25.71
N GLU A 248 -10.03 -15.40 25.57
CA GLU A 248 -9.16 -16.01 26.58
C GLU A 248 -7.80 -15.32 26.67
N ILE A 249 -7.17 -15.00 25.53
CA ILE A 249 -5.90 -14.26 25.49
C ILE A 249 -6.08 -12.88 26.13
N THR A 250 -7.17 -12.19 25.81
CA THR A 250 -7.50 -10.87 26.38
C THR A 250 -7.68 -10.98 27.90
N SER A 251 -8.42 -12.01 28.39
CA SER A 251 -8.61 -12.28 29.79
C SER A 251 -7.31 -12.53 30.54
N ILE A 252 -6.41 -13.33 29.95
CA ILE A 252 -5.08 -13.63 30.49
C ILE A 252 -4.26 -12.33 30.58
N ILE A 253 -4.18 -11.55 29.49
CA ILE A 253 -3.43 -10.29 29.47
C ILE A 253 -3.96 -9.35 30.55
N LEU A 254 -5.27 -9.12 30.65
CA LEU A 254 -5.87 -8.24 31.65
C LEU A 254 -5.66 -8.72 33.08
N THR A 255 -5.61 -10.03 33.30
CA THR A 255 -5.39 -10.62 34.63
C THR A 255 -3.97 -10.39 35.13
N TYR A 256 -2.99 -10.49 34.23
CA TYR A 256 -1.56 -10.38 34.58
C TYR A 256 -0.98 -9.01 34.29
N LEU A 257 -1.73 -8.08 33.66
CA LEU A 257 -1.28 -6.74 33.33
C LEU A 257 -1.02 -5.94 34.59
N THR A 258 0.16 -5.35 34.69
CA THR A 258 0.54 -4.45 35.79
C THR A 258 0.95 -3.10 35.24
N PRO A 259 0.60 -1.97 35.93
CA PRO A 259 1.04 -0.64 35.54
C PRO A 259 2.54 -0.38 35.79
N ALA A 260 3.28 -1.34 36.28
CA ALA A 260 4.71 -1.18 36.54
C ALA A 260 5.50 -1.07 35.22
N TYR A 261 6.50 -0.18 35.20
CA TYR A 261 7.35 0.06 34.05
C TYR A 261 8.45 -0.98 33.84
N ASN A 262 8.87 -1.65 34.90
CA ASN A 262 9.86 -2.71 34.85
C ASN A 262 9.42 -3.82 35.80
N VAL A 263 9.09 -4.96 35.26
CA VAL A 263 8.79 -6.16 36.04
C VAL A 263 9.92 -7.15 35.84
N VAL A 264 10.59 -7.50 36.91
CA VAL A 264 11.51 -8.64 36.90
C VAL A 264 10.64 -9.88 36.91
N ALA A 265 10.75 -10.72 35.88
CA ALA A 265 10.02 -11.98 35.80
C ALA A 265 10.34 -12.83 37.03
N ASP A 266 9.36 -12.98 37.89
CA ASP A 266 9.40 -13.91 39.04
C ASP A 266 8.37 -15.02 38.86
N GLU A 267 8.23 -15.89 39.89
CA GLU A 267 7.30 -17.01 39.82
C GLU A 267 5.81 -16.59 39.67
N ASN A 268 5.48 -15.32 39.82
CA ASN A 268 4.16 -14.72 39.61
C ASN A 268 4.14 -13.87 38.34
N SER A 269 4.42 -14.49 37.22
CA SER A 269 4.51 -13.84 35.89
C SER A 269 3.51 -12.70 35.71
N SER A 270 3.97 -11.47 35.77
CA SER A 270 3.17 -10.29 35.46
C SER A 270 3.65 -9.67 34.14
N ILE A 271 2.71 -9.11 33.39
CA ILE A 271 2.98 -8.44 32.11
C ILE A 271 3.10 -6.95 32.37
N ALA A 272 4.26 -6.37 32.16
CA ALA A 272 4.42 -4.94 32.25
C ALA A 272 3.59 -4.25 31.17
N ILE A 273 2.87 -3.17 31.51
CA ILE A 273 2.09 -2.41 30.52
C ILE A 273 3.00 -1.87 29.40
N THR A 274 4.25 -1.54 29.72
CA THR A 274 5.25 -1.11 28.75
C THR A 274 5.55 -2.17 27.70
N ASP A 275 5.59 -3.45 28.07
CA ASP A 275 5.87 -4.55 27.13
C ASP A 275 4.73 -4.70 26.11
N VAL A 276 3.49 -4.49 26.57
CA VAL A 276 2.32 -4.46 25.68
C VAL A 276 2.42 -3.30 24.70
N TYR A 277 2.71 -2.09 25.18
CA TYR A 277 2.87 -0.93 24.30
C TYR A 277 4.03 -1.10 23.33
N PHE A 278 5.18 -1.59 23.77
CA PHE A 278 6.31 -1.87 22.87
C PHE A 278 5.96 -2.94 21.83
N GLY A 279 5.22 -3.97 22.20
CA GLY A 279 4.71 -4.97 21.27
C GLY A 279 3.79 -4.36 20.21
N LEU A 280 2.89 -3.48 20.61
CA LEU A 280 1.95 -2.81 19.70
C LEU A 280 2.68 -1.84 18.75
N PHE A 281 3.64 -1.06 19.23
CA PHE A 281 4.44 -0.15 18.39
C PHE A 281 5.36 -0.93 17.43
N ASN A 282 6.07 -1.94 17.93
CA ASN A 282 7.01 -2.72 17.12
C ASN A 282 6.33 -3.51 15.99
N ASN A 283 5.07 -3.88 16.16
CA ASN A 283 4.28 -4.57 15.14
C ASN A 283 3.42 -3.63 14.28
N ASN A 284 3.61 -2.32 14.37
CA ASN A 284 2.84 -1.30 13.65
C ASN A 284 1.31 -1.42 13.81
N ILE A 285 0.85 -1.92 14.97
CA ILE A 285 -0.59 -2.03 15.27
C ILE A 285 -1.17 -0.66 15.60
N PHE A 286 -0.38 0.22 16.24
CA PHE A 286 -0.76 1.61 16.43
C PHE A 286 -0.41 2.44 15.19
N SER A 287 -1.42 3.03 14.59
CA SER A 287 -1.28 4.03 13.53
C SER A 287 -1.56 5.41 14.11
N LEU A 288 -0.53 6.24 14.25
CA LEU A 288 -0.69 7.63 14.69
C LEU A 288 -1.60 8.43 13.76
N ASP A 289 -1.51 8.15 12.44
CA ASP A 289 -2.35 8.79 11.45
C ASP A 289 -3.84 8.44 11.66
N HIS A 290 -4.14 7.16 11.95
CA HIS A 290 -5.50 6.75 12.28
C HIS A 290 -6.00 7.40 13.57
N MET A 291 -5.16 7.47 14.62
CA MET A 291 -5.53 8.08 15.88
C MET A 291 -5.83 9.59 15.78
N HIS A 292 -5.34 10.27 14.73
CA HIS A 292 -5.66 11.66 14.41
C HIS A 292 -6.84 11.82 13.45
N SER A 293 -7.34 10.74 12.87
CA SER A 293 -8.44 10.78 11.90
C SER A 293 -9.81 10.95 12.57
N ASP A 294 -10.81 11.33 11.79
CA ASP A 294 -12.20 11.39 12.25
C ASP A 294 -12.74 9.99 12.60
N GLU A 295 -12.20 8.93 12.02
CA GLU A 295 -12.57 7.53 12.23
C GLU A 295 -12.01 6.94 13.53
N ALA A 296 -11.09 7.66 14.21
CA ALA A 296 -10.52 7.23 15.47
C ALA A 296 -11.60 7.15 16.57
N THR A 297 -11.51 6.09 17.38
CA THR A 297 -12.38 5.92 18.55
C THR A 297 -12.12 6.96 19.62
N ASP A 298 -13.06 7.18 20.53
CA ASP A 298 -12.89 8.13 21.65
C ASP A 298 -11.70 7.75 22.54
N THR A 299 -11.39 6.48 22.68
CA THR A 299 -10.22 5.98 23.42
C THR A 299 -8.93 6.35 22.71
N GLU A 300 -8.85 6.17 21.39
CA GLU A 300 -7.68 6.54 20.60
C GLU A 300 -7.45 8.06 20.63
N LYS A 301 -8.50 8.86 20.44
CA LYS A 301 -8.44 10.33 20.54
C LYS A 301 -7.96 10.81 21.90
N THR A 302 -8.45 10.18 22.98
CA THR A 302 -8.00 10.49 24.33
C THR A 302 -6.53 10.11 24.54
N THR A 303 -6.13 8.96 24.02
CA THR A 303 -4.75 8.45 24.15
C THR A 303 -3.77 9.35 23.40
N ILE A 304 -4.06 9.71 22.14
CA ILE A 304 -3.15 10.56 21.36
C ILE A 304 -3.03 11.95 21.99
N SER A 305 -4.13 12.54 22.47
CA SER A 305 -4.09 13.82 23.16
C SER A 305 -3.24 13.79 24.44
N ALA A 306 -3.26 12.68 25.17
CA ALA A 306 -2.42 12.51 26.37
C ALA A 306 -0.93 12.37 25.99
N ILE A 307 -0.62 11.64 24.89
CA ILE A 307 0.75 11.50 24.38
C ILE A 307 1.29 12.86 23.92
N GLU A 308 0.51 13.65 23.19
CA GLU A 308 0.90 14.98 22.72
C GLU A 308 1.15 15.95 23.89
N ALA A 309 0.26 15.98 24.87
CA ALA A 309 0.43 16.79 26.06
C ALA A 309 1.70 16.43 26.86
N GLN A 310 2.00 15.14 27.00
CA GLN A 310 3.21 14.67 27.66
C GLN A 310 4.47 15.00 26.85
N THR A 311 4.39 14.91 25.54
CA THR A 311 5.48 15.27 24.63
C THR A 311 5.81 16.76 24.74
N GLU A 312 4.79 17.62 24.70
CA GLU A 312 4.94 19.06 24.88
C GLU A 312 5.54 19.41 26.25
N ALA A 313 5.05 18.77 27.31
CA ALA A 313 5.59 18.96 28.67
C ALA A 313 7.08 18.54 28.76
N THR A 314 7.45 17.47 28.09
CA THR A 314 8.85 16.98 28.03
C THR A 314 9.74 17.94 27.24
N ILE A 315 9.30 18.43 26.09
CA ILE A 315 10.02 19.42 25.28
C ILE A 315 10.22 20.71 26.10
N ASN A 316 9.18 21.21 26.74
CA ASN A 316 9.26 22.41 27.58
C ASN A 316 10.22 22.23 28.75
N ASN A 317 10.28 21.04 29.37
CA ASN A 317 11.22 20.73 30.43
C ASN A 317 12.67 20.70 29.91
N ILE A 318 12.91 20.09 28.75
CA ILE A 318 14.23 20.07 28.08
C ILE A 318 14.68 21.51 27.76
N ASP A 319 13.80 22.32 27.18
CA ASP A 319 14.08 23.72 26.85
C ASP A 319 14.42 24.52 28.09
N ASN A 320 13.67 24.31 29.18
CA ASN A 320 13.95 24.97 30.47
C ASN A 320 15.31 24.55 31.05
N ILE A 321 15.67 23.27 30.99
CA ILE A 321 16.98 22.76 31.39
C ILE A 321 18.09 23.39 30.54
N LEU A 322 17.93 23.43 29.22
CA LEU A 322 18.92 23.99 28.32
C LEU A 322 19.09 25.51 28.44
N THR A 323 18.03 26.22 28.80
CA THR A 323 18.03 27.70 28.91
C THR A 323 18.37 28.21 30.31
N THR A 324 18.06 27.45 31.37
CA THR A 324 18.18 27.94 32.77
C THR A 324 19.22 27.21 33.60
N SER A 325 19.60 25.97 33.26
CA SER A 325 20.61 25.20 34.00
C SER A 325 21.73 24.74 33.10
N PHE A 326 22.90 25.34 33.24
CA PHE A 326 24.15 24.83 32.66
C PHE A 326 24.60 23.62 33.49
N THR A 327 23.90 22.49 33.33
CA THR A 327 24.32 21.24 33.99
C THR A 327 25.20 20.47 32.98
N PRO A 328 26.46 20.13 33.32
CA PRO A 328 27.29 19.34 32.45
C PRO A 328 26.63 18.01 32.13
N LEU A 329 26.74 17.54 30.89
CA LEU A 329 26.19 16.23 30.42
C LEU A 329 26.53 15.04 31.34
N SER A 330 27.63 15.14 32.10
CA SER A 330 28.05 14.14 33.10
C SER A 330 27.21 14.10 34.37
N GLN A 331 26.21 14.96 34.51
CA GLN A 331 25.29 15.05 35.68
C GLN A 331 23.82 14.89 35.27
N LEU A 332 23.55 14.59 34.02
CA LEU A 332 22.23 14.21 33.53
C LEU A 332 22.17 12.69 33.59
N ASP A 333 21.49 12.16 34.60
CA ASP A 333 21.14 10.73 34.73
C ASP A 333 19.97 10.37 33.81
#